data_649f2b4ebcc718ac98e2ed1d2e843844
#
_entry.id   649f2b4ebcc718ac98e2ed1d2e843844
#
_cell.length_a   1.000
_cell.length_b   1.000
_cell.length_c   1.000
_cell.angle_alpha   90.00
_cell.angle_beta   90.00
_cell.angle_gamma   90.00
#
_symmetry.space_group_name_H-M   'P 1'
#
loop_
_entity.id
_entity.type
_entity.pdbx_description
1 polymer ?
#
loop_
_entity_poly.entity_id
_entity_poly.type
_entity_poly.pdbx_seq_one_letter_code
_entity_poly.pdbx_strand_id
1 'polypeptide(L)'
;YVNDGFYEGTVFHRVIQQFMIQGGGMLPNLSPKPTRPPIENEARNGVTNARGTLTMARTNIVDSATSQFFINTVDNARSLDHRGLEPADYGYAVFGRVTEGMDVVDAIAAVETTPQGSHQNVPVDTVIINSIKVQ
;
A
#
# COMPACT_ATOMS: atom_id res chain seq x y z
N TYR A 1 9.65 3.47 10.56
CA TYR A 1 10.20 2.99 9.29
C TYR A 1 10.84 4.12 8.46
N VAL A 2 10.16 5.27 8.29
CA VAL A 2 10.71 6.39 7.49
C VAL A 2 12.03 6.88 8.07
N ASN A 3 12.08 7.15 9.38
CA ASN A 3 13.29 7.64 10.05
C ASN A 3 14.45 6.63 10.05
N ASP A 4 14.15 5.35 9.87
CA ASP A 4 15.15 4.28 9.78
C ASP A 4 15.67 4.08 8.35
N GLY A 5 15.18 4.83 7.36
CA GLY A 5 15.50 4.62 5.94
C GLY A 5 14.98 3.29 5.40
N PHE A 6 14.01 2.66 6.07
CA PHE A 6 13.53 1.32 5.73
C PHE A 6 13.01 1.22 4.29
N TYR A 7 12.34 2.25 3.81
CA TYR A 7 11.68 2.25 2.49
C TYR A 7 12.63 2.47 1.32
N GLU A 8 13.86 2.91 1.57
CA GLU A 8 14.85 3.13 0.51
C GLU A 8 15.17 1.84 -0.22
N GLY A 9 15.05 1.87 -1.55
CA GLY A 9 15.24 0.72 -2.41
C GLY A 9 14.11 -0.30 -2.43
N THR A 10 13.03 -0.09 -1.68
CA THR A 10 11.82 -0.91 -1.82
C THR A 10 11.05 -0.52 -3.08
N VAL A 11 10.12 -1.38 -3.52
CA VAL A 11 9.40 -1.19 -4.78
C VAL A 11 7.88 -1.14 -4.58
N PHE A 12 7.19 -0.53 -5.53
CA PHE A 12 5.77 -0.78 -5.74
C PHE A 12 5.62 -2.12 -6.46
N HIS A 13 5.45 -3.19 -5.70
CA HIS A 13 5.45 -4.57 -6.22
C HIS A 13 4.08 -5.05 -6.70
N ARG A 14 3.02 -4.32 -6.42
CA ARG A 14 1.65 -4.67 -6.82
C ARG A 14 0.92 -3.42 -7.25
N VAL A 15 0.56 -3.37 -8.53
CA VAL A 15 -0.14 -2.24 -9.15
C VAL A 15 -1.36 -2.78 -9.87
N ILE A 16 -2.54 -2.31 -9.47
CA ILE A 16 -3.80 -2.66 -10.13
C ILE A 16 -4.46 -1.37 -10.60
N GLN A 17 -4.56 -1.23 -11.92
CA GLN A 17 -5.19 -0.09 -12.55
C GLN A 17 -6.63 0.08 -12.05
N GLN A 18 -7.05 1.32 -11.79
CA GLN A 18 -8.36 1.66 -11.21
C GLN A 18 -8.64 1.00 -9.84
N PHE A 19 -7.59 0.78 -9.07
CA PHE A 19 -7.70 0.32 -7.70
C PHE A 19 -6.65 0.99 -6.81
N MET A 20 -5.40 0.51 -6.83
CA MET A 20 -4.34 1.04 -5.94
C MET A 20 -2.94 0.71 -6.46
N ILE A 21 -1.94 1.39 -5.90
CA ILE A 21 -0.53 1.02 -6.01
C ILE A 21 -0.02 0.66 -4.62
N GLN A 22 0.60 -0.52 -4.47
CA GLN A 22 1.07 -1.06 -3.19
C GLN A 22 2.58 -1.28 -3.20
N GLY A 23 3.22 -0.87 -2.11
CA GLY A 23 4.66 -1.01 -1.93
C GLY A 23 5.10 -0.98 -0.47
N GLY A 24 6.38 -0.75 -0.24
CA GLY A 24 6.95 -0.54 1.09
C GLY A 24 7.33 -1.81 1.85
N GLY A 25 7.49 -2.95 1.17
CA GLY A 25 7.86 -4.19 1.85
C GLY A 25 8.77 -5.12 1.06
N MET A 26 8.89 -4.92 -0.24
CA MET A 26 9.66 -5.80 -1.13
C MET A 26 10.85 -5.09 -1.76
N LEU A 27 11.93 -5.82 -1.94
CA LEU A 27 13.08 -5.41 -2.74
C LEU A 27 12.81 -5.65 -4.23
N PRO A 28 13.65 -5.13 -5.16
CA PRO A 28 13.45 -5.32 -6.60
C PRO A 28 13.35 -6.79 -7.05
N ASN A 29 14.00 -7.70 -6.34
CA ASN A 29 13.91 -9.15 -6.59
C ASN A 29 12.67 -9.81 -5.95
N LEU A 30 11.75 -9.01 -5.39
CA LEU A 30 10.54 -9.43 -4.67
C LEU A 30 10.79 -10.21 -3.37
N SER A 31 11.99 -10.17 -2.83
CA SER A 31 12.22 -10.65 -1.47
C SER A 31 11.68 -9.65 -0.44
N PRO A 32 11.01 -10.12 0.63
CA PRO A 32 10.52 -9.23 1.67
C PRO A 32 11.66 -8.70 2.54
N LYS A 33 11.56 -7.43 2.95
CA LYS A 33 12.43 -6.89 4.00
C LYS A 33 11.94 -7.34 5.38
N PRO A 34 12.84 -7.67 6.32
CA PRO A 34 12.46 -7.95 7.71
C PRO A 34 11.75 -6.75 8.33
N THR A 35 10.63 -6.99 9.00
CA THR A 35 9.79 -5.95 9.62
C THR A 35 9.80 -6.05 11.13
N ARG A 36 9.34 -4.99 11.79
CA ARG A 36 8.95 -5.00 13.20
C ARG A 36 7.66 -5.81 13.39
N PRO A 37 7.28 -6.19 14.62
CA PRO A 37 5.99 -6.83 14.88
C PRO A 37 4.80 -6.05 14.30
N PRO A 38 3.70 -6.75 13.96
CA PRO A 38 2.49 -6.12 13.47
C PRO A 38 1.90 -5.11 14.47
N ILE A 39 1.10 -4.20 13.93
CA ILE A 39 0.41 -3.17 14.71
C ILE A 39 -1.11 -3.36 14.65
N GLU A 40 -1.82 -2.74 15.60
CA GLU A 40 -3.28 -2.70 15.64
C GLU A 40 -3.86 -2.08 14.37
N ASN A 41 -4.98 -2.61 13.91
CA ASN A 41 -5.72 -2.09 12.78
C ASN A 41 -6.67 -0.96 13.21
N GLU A 42 -6.38 0.25 12.79
CA GLU A 42 -7.16 1.45 13.12
C GLU A 42 -8.24 1.79 12.06
N ALA A 43 -8.73 0.81 11.28
CA ALA A 43 -9.75 1.05 10.25
C ALA A 43 -11.08 1.63 10.80
N ARG A 44 -11.28 1.56 12.13
CA ARG A 44 -12.42 2.16 12.84
C ARG A 44 -12.25 3.66 13.11
N ASN A 45 -11.18 4.29 12.61
CA ASN A 45 -10.91 5.72 12.81
C ASN A 45 -11.88 6.66 12.06
N GLY A 46 -12.78 6.13 11.24
CA GLY A 46 -13.76 6.90 10.49
C GLY A 46 -13.22 7.58 9.23
N VAL A 47 -11.96 7.31 8.87
CA VAL A 47 -11.35 7.87 7.65
C VAL A 47 -11.59 6.91 6.48
N THR A 48 -12.16 7.43 5.41
CA THR A 48 -12.54 6.64 4.23
C THR A 48 -11.37 6.43 3.26
N ASN A 49 -11.37 5.28 2.58
CA ASN A 49 -10.44 4.92 1.51
C ASN A 49 -10.78 5.64 0.19
N ALA A 50 -10.84 6.96 0.22
CA ALA A 50 -11.06 7.80 -0.95
C ALA A 50 -9.82 7.83 -1.86
N ARG A 51 -9.99 8.29 -3.11
CA ARG A 51 -8.88 8.52 -4.03
C ARG A 51 -7.81 9.42 -3.38
N GLY A 52 -6.54 9.03 -3.50
CA GLY A 52 -5.39 9.75 -2.98
C GLY A 52 -5.06 9.46 -1.52
N THR A 53 -5.81 8.61 -0.83
CA THR A 53 -5.48 8.22 0.55
C THR A 53 -4.39 7.16 0.60
N LEU A 54 -3.56 7.23 1.66
CA LEU A 54 -2.54 6.24 2.01
C LEU A 54 -3.11 5.32 3.07
N THR A 55 -3.01 4.02 2.83
CA THR A 55 -3.68 3.01 3.64
C THR A 55 -2.73 1.85 3.94
N MET A 56 -2.81 1.29 5.16
CA MET A 56 -2.01 0.14 5.55
C MET A 56 -2.47 -1.13 4.84
N ALA A 57 -1.53 -1.80 4.17
CA ALA A 57 -1.76 -3.16 3.70
C ALA A 57 -1.74 -4.15 4.86
N ARG A 58 -2.52 -5.22 4.75
CA ARG A 58 -2.60 -6.30 5.73
C ARG A 58 -2.95 -7.63 5.08
N THR A 59 -2.80 -8.71 5.81
CA THR A 59 -3.34 -10.02 5.45
C THR A 59 -4.82 -10.15 5.87
N ASN A 60 -5.39 -11.34 5.80
CA ASN A 60 -6.73 -11.62 6.34
C ASN A 60 -6.79 -11.61 7.89
N ILE A 61 -5.65 -11.49 8.56
CA ILE A 61 -5.60 -11.25 10.01
C ILE A 61 -5.76 -9.75 10.24
N VAL A 62 -6.68 -9.36 11.14
CA VAL A 62 -7.05 -7.96 11.37
C VAL A 62 -5.84 -7.10 11.73
N ASP A 63 -5.06 -7.52 12.74
CA ASP A 63 -3.89 -6.81 13.25
C ASP A 63 -2.60 -7.40 12.67
N SER A 64 -2.45 -7.36 11.35
CA SER A 64 -1.28 -7.93 10.64
C SER A 64 -0.46 -6.92 9.87
N ALA A 65 -0.82 -5.63 9.91
CA ALA A 65 -0.11 -4.59 9.20
C ALA A 65 1.31 -4.40 9.77
N THR A 66 2.29 -4.27 8.89
CA THR A 66 3.70 -4.01 9.26
C THR A 66 4.22 -2.77 8.54
N SER A 67 4.90 -2.91 7.42
CA SER A 67 5.51 -1.79 6.68
C SER A 67 4.80 -1.45 5.37
N GLN A 68 4.09 -2.41 4.78
CA GLN A 68 3.47 -2.22 3.46
C GLN A 68 2.28 -1.27 3.53
N PHE A 69 2.18 -0.43 2.53
CA PHE A 69 1.08 0.51 2.35
C PHE A 69 0.64 0.53 0.89
N PHE A 70 -0.51 1.11 0.65
CA PHE A 70 -0.97 1.39 -0.71
C PHE A 70 -1.57 2.80 -0.82
N ILE A 71 -1.60 3.32 -2.03
CA ILE A 71 -2.24 4.58 -2.36
C ILE A 71 -3.47 4.26 -3.21
N ASN A 72 -4.63 4.71 -2.76
CA ASN A 72 -5.89 4.54 -3.49
C ASN A 72 -5.90 5.43 -4.73
N THR A 73 -6.05 4.86 -5.91
CA THR A 73 -6.10 5.60 -7.17
C THR A 73 -7.50 5.94 -7.64
N VAL A 74 -8.50 5.36 -6.98
CA VAL A 74 -9.92 5.64 -7.11
C VAL A 74 -10.57 5.65 -5.72
N ASP A 75 -11.85 5.97 -5.64
CA ASP A 75 -12.63 5.79 -4.42
C ASP A 75 -12.88 4.30 -4.18
N ASN A 76 -12.28 3.77 -3.13
CA ASN A 76 -12.39 2.37 -2.71
C ASN A 76 -13.19 2.20 -1.40
N ALA A 77 -13.89 3.23 -0.93
CA ALA A 77 -14.63 3.20 0.34
C ALA A 77 -15.53 1.97 0.47
N ARG A 78 -16.30 1.66 -0.57
CA ARG A 78 -17.25 0.53 -0.56
C ARG A 78 -16.59 -0.81 -0.26
N SER A 79 -15.36 -1.03 -0.70
CA SER A 79 -14.66 -2.32 -0.58
C SER A 79 -13.65 -2.37 0.56
N LEU A 80 -13.11 -1.22 0.99
CA LEU A 80 -11.98 -1.17 1.91
C LEU A 80 -12.27 -0.53 3.27
N ASP A 81 -13.39 0.21 3.42
CA ASP A 81 -13.74 0.80 4.71
C ASP A 81 -14.28 -0.23 5.70
N HIS A 82 -14.16 0.10 6.97
CA HIS A 82 -14.70 -0.73 8.06
C HIS A 82 -16.23 -0.85 7.96
N ARG A 83 -16.73 -2.08 8.00
CA ARG A 83 -18.16 -2.40 7.94
C ARG A 83 -18.63 -3.34 9.05
N GLY A 84 -17.68 -4.02 9.71
CA GLY A 84 -18.00 -5.00 10.74
C GLY A 84 -16.75 -5.58 11.41
N LEU A 85 -16.95 -6.46 12.38
CA LEU A 85 -15.88 -7.01 13.20
C LEU A 85 -15.21 -8.25 12.59
N GLU A 86 -15.84 -8.89 11.62
CA GLU A 86 -15.25 -10.02 10.93
C GLU A 86 -14.00 -9.58 10.12
N PRO A 87 -12.98 -10.43 9.99
CA PRO A 87 -11.74 -10.06 9.28
C PRO A 87 -11.97 -9.50 7.87
N ALA A 88 -12.94 -10.03 7.12
CA ALA A 88 -13.26 -9.57 5.78
C ALA A 88 -13.92 -8.17 5.75
N ASP A 89 -14.60 -7.79 6.84
CA ASP A 89 -15.36 -6.53 6.96
C ASP A 89 -14.65 -5.50 7.83
N TYR A 90 -13.58 -5.88 8.52
CA TYR A 90 -12.87 -4.96 9.42
C TYR A 90 -12.29 -3.76 8.70
N GLY A 91 -11.90 -3.92 7.45
CA GLY A 91 -11.39 -2.85 6.59
C GLY A 91 -9.90 -2.60 6.72
N TYR A 92 -9.48 -1.50 6.11
CA TYR A 92 -8.08 -1.08 5.96
C TYR A 92 -7.90 0.34 6.49
N ALA A 93 -6.91 0.51 7.37
CA ALA A 93 -6.69 1.77 8.08
C ALA A 93 -6.03 2.83 7.18
N VAL A 94 -6.72 3.92 6.93
CA VAL A 94 -6.17 5.11 6.27
C VAL A 94 -5.37 5.91 7.30
N PHE A 95 -4.14 6.29 6.96
CA PHE A 95 -3.25 7.06 7.85
C PHE A 95 -2.73 8.36 7.23
N GLY A 96 -2.99 8.62 5.95
CA GLY A 96 -2.51 9.81 5.27
C GLY A 96 -3.20 10.05 3.93
N ARG A 97 -2.81 11.12 3.26
CA ARG A 97 -3.28 11.45 1.92
C ARG A 97 -2.20 12.13 1.09
N VAL A 98 -2.26 11.96 -0.21
CA VAL A 98 -1.42 12.68 -1.16
C VAL A 98 -1.92 14.12 -1.25
N THR A 99 -1.04 15.09 -1.02
CA THR A 99 -1.32 16.53 -1.12
C THR A 99 -0.83 17.12 -2.44
N GLU A 100 0.23 16.54 -3.01
CA GLU A 100 0.79 16.92 -4.30
C GLU A 100 1.31 15.67 -5.03
N GLY A 101 1.33 15.68 -6.36
CA GLY A 101 1.92 14.61 -7.15
C GLY A 101 0.98 13.43 -7.43
N MET A 102 -0.34 13.60 -7.38
CA MET A 102 -1.29 12.55 -7.78
C MET A 102 -1.13 12.14 -9.25
N ASP A 103 -0.65 13.02 -10.10
CA ASP A 103 -0.29 12.71 -11.50
C ASP A 103 0.83 11.66 -11.58
N VAL A 104 1.81 11.70 -10.68
CA VAL A 104 2.87 10.68 -10.57
C VAL A 104 2.27 9.34 -10.09
N VAL A 105 1.40 9.37 -9.10
CA VAL A 105 0.69 8.17 -8.62
C VAL A 105 -0.12 7.54 -9.75
N ASP A 106 -0.84 8.34 -10.53
CA ASP A 106 -1.62 7.89 -11.68
C ASP A 106 -0.72 7.31 -12.78
N ALA A 107 0.45 7.90 -13.02
CA ALA A 107 1.43 7.37 -13.98
C ALA A 107 1.95 5.99 -13.54
N ILE A 108 2.22 5.79 -12.26
CA ILE A 108 2.59 4.47 -11.70
C ILE A 108 1.42 3.49 -11.85
N ALA A 109 0.19 3.92 -11.58
CA ALA A 109 -1.00 3.07 -11.71
C ALA A 109 -1.26 2.59 -13.14
N ALA A 110 -0.74 3.28 -14.14
CA ALA A 110 -0.92 2.99 -15.56
C ALA A 110 0.19 2.11 -16.17
N VAL A 111 1.22 1.73 -15.42
CA VAL A 111 2.32 0.91 -15.95
C VAL A 111 1.84 -0.49 -16.31
N GLU A 112 2.51 -1.11 -17.27
CA GLU A 112 2.30 -2.50 -17.62
C GLU A 112 2.71 -3.41 -16.48
N THR A 113 1.89 -4.42 -16.18
CA THR A 113 2.12 -5.41 -15.13
C THR A 113 2.12 -6.82 -15.65
N THR A 114 2.79 -7.72 -14.93
CA THR A 114 2.91 -9.15 -15.26
C THR A 114 2.96 -9.99 -13.99
N PRO A 115 2.57 -11.26 -14.04
CA PRO A 115 2.90 -12.20 -12.97
C PRO A 115 4.41 -12.41 -12.85
N GLN A 116 4.92 -12.48 -11.62
CA GLN A 116 6.32 -12.84 -11.33
C GLN A 116 6.38 -13.81 -10.16
N GLY A 117 6.75 -15.07 -10.40
CA GLY A 117 6.72 -16.12 -9.39
C GLY A 117 5.31 -16.29 -8.82
N SER A 118 5.17 -16.19 -7.50
CA SER A 118 3.88 -16.24 -6.79
C SER A 118 3.16 -14.88 -6.72
N HIS A 119 3.79 -13.81 -7.22
CA HIS A 119 3.23 -12.46 -7.20
C HIS A 119 2.47 -12.15 -8.47
N GLN A 120 1.34 -11.46 -8.33
CA GLN A 120 0.50 -10.98 -9.42
C GLN A 120 0.58 -9.46 -9.52
N ASN A 121 0.30 -8.90 -10.71
CA ASN A 121 0.23 -7.46 -10.94
C ASN A 121 1.53 -6.71 -10.58
N VAL A 122 2.67 -7.32 -10.92
CA VAL A 122 3.99 -6.74 -10.70
C VAL A 122 4.33 -5.84 -11.89
N PRO A 123 4.75 -4.58 -11.69
CA PRO A 123 5.22 -3.74 -12.78
C PRO A 123 6.34 -4.42 -13.59
N VAL A 124 6.21 -4.42 -14.92
CA VAL A 124 7.24 -4.96 -15.83
C VAL A 124 8.53 -4.20 -15.65
N ASP A 125 8.47 -2.88 -15.66
CA ASP A 125 9.57 -2.00 -15.29
C ASP A 125 9.49 -1.69 -13.80
N THR A 126 10.53 -2.04 -13.05
CA THR A 126 10.55 -1.89 -11.59
C THR A 126 10.37 -0.43 -11.17
N VAL A 127 9.39 -0.15 -10.32
CA VAL A 127 9.15 1.17 -9.73
C VAL A 127 9.75 1.21 -8.34
N ILE A 128 10.87 1.92 -8.19
CA ILE A 128 11.67 1.95 -6.96
C ILE A 128 11.34 3.20 -6.14
N ILE A 129 11.18 3.04 -4.84
CA ILE A 129 11.11 4.12 -3.86
C ILE A 129 12.55 4.51 -3.50
N ASN A 130 13.02 5.64 -4.01
CA ASN A 130 14.39 6.10 -3.75
C ASN A 130 14.55 6.62 -2.32
N SER A 131 13.57 7.38 -1.82
CA SER A 131 13.56 7.84 -0.43
C SER A 131 12.17 8.26 0.01
N ILE A 132 11.90 8.15 1.31
CA ILE A 132 10.77 8.78 1.99
C ILE A 132 11.34 9.55 3.18
N LYS A 133 10.93 10.81 3.34
CA LYS A 133 11.40 11.69 4.42
C LYS A 133 10.23 12.35 5.13
N VAL A 134 10.36 12.48 6.45
CA VAL A 134 9.47 13.35 7.24
C VAL A 134 9.98 14.79 7.11
N GLN A 135 9.07 15.71 6.84
CA GLN A 135 9.37 17.15 6.79
C GLN A 135 9.13 17.81 8.15
#